data_e39c968175f122dc6828864bcc8c00d5
#
_entry.id   e39c968175f122dc6828864bcc8c00d5
#
_cell.length_a   1.000
_cell.length_b   1.000
_cell.length_c   1.000
_cell.angle_alpha   90.00
_cell.angle_beta   90.00
_cell.angle_gamma   90.00
#
_symmetry.space_group_name_H-M   'P 1'
#
loop_
_entity.id
_entity.type
_entity.pdbx_description
1 polymer ?
#
loop_
_entity_poly.entity_id
_entity_poly.type
_entity_poly.pdbx_seq_one_letter_code
_entity_poly.pdbx_strand_id
1 'polypeptide(L)'
;MINAKAEGIDLRPAFREAFERRCCLVPFDSFYEWQKRGRERQPYAVALAGGRLMAMAGLWDRWRSPAGEIVRSFTIVTTAANALLAPLHERMPVILDPDAWPIWLGEAAADSDGVLRGSGPRRRPRRHRAGRV
;
A
#
# COMPACT_ATOMS: atom_id res chain seq x y z
N MET A 1 -5.32 -2.22 -13.56
CA MET A 1 -4.96 -2.82 -12.26
C MET A 1 -5.94 -2.31 -11.21
N ILE A 2 -6.52 -3.17 -10.42
CA ILE A 2 -7.45 -2.79 -9.35
C ILE A 2 -6.64 -2.63 -8.07
N ASN A 3 -6.64 -1.43 -7.49
CA ASN A 3 -6.00 -1.19 -6.21
C ASN A 3 -6.86 -1.76 -5.06
N ALA A 4 -6.19 -2.26 -4.02
CA ALA A 4 -6.86 -2.75 -2.82
C ALA A 4 -7.09 -1.57 -1.86
N LYS A 5 -8.32 -1.37 -1.40
CA LYS A 5 -8.60 -0.36 -0.36
C LYS A 5 -8.22 -0.93 1.01
N ALA A 6 -7.46 -0.18 1.80
CA ALA A 6 -7.06 -0.58 3.15
C ALA A 6 -8.27 -0.80 4.08
N GLU A 7 -9.32 -0.02 3.88
CA GLU A 7 -10.55 -0.13 4.66
C GLU A 7 -11.27 -1.45 4.34
N GLY A 8 -11.31 -2.35 5.32
CA GLY A 8 -11.98 -3.65 5.18
C GLY A 8 -11.24 -4.67 4.30
N ILE A 9 -9.94 -4.50 4.08
CA ILE A 9 -9.13 -5.41 3.27
C ILE A 9 -9.14 -6.83 3.82
N ASP A 10 -9.21 -6.96 5.13
CA ASP A 10 -9.31 -8.21 5.91
C ASP A 10 -10.67 -8.93 5.76
N LEU A 11 -11.69 -8.21 5.32
CA LEU A 11 -13.05 -8.72 5.18
C LEU A 11 -13.40 -9.03 3.71
N ARG A 12 -12.66 -8.50 2.76
CA ARG A 12 -12.95 -8.68 1.33
C ARG A 12 -12.44 -10.01 0.81
N PRO A 13 -13.30 -10.90 0.29
CA PRO A 13 -12.88 -12.23 -0.17
C PRO A 13 -11.72 -12.17 -1.19
N ALA A 14 -11.73 -11.16 -2.09
CA ALA A 14 -10.72 -11.00 -3.12
C ALA A 14 -9.30 -10.69 -2.57
N PHE A 15 -9.19 -10.14 -1.37
CA PHE A 15 -7.92 -9.69 -0.82
C PHE A 15 -7.56 -10.32 0.54
N ARG A 16 -8.51 -10.92 1.24
CA ARG A 16 -8.31 -11.44 2.59
C ARG A 16 -7.14 -12.41 2.70
N GLU A 17 -7.10 -13.42 1.85
CA GLU A 17 -6.02 -14.41 1.87
C GLU A 17 -4.67 -13.80 1.51
N ALA A 18 -4.64 -12.90 0.52
CA ALA A 18 -3.40 -12.20 0.16
C ALA A 18 -2.94 -11.27 1.29
N PHE A 19 -3.86 -10.62 1.99
CA PHE A 19 -3.57 -9.80 3.16
C PHE A 19 -3.01 -10.61 4.34
N GLU A 20 -3.50 -11.81 4.54
CA GLU A 20 -3.02 -12.71 5.61
C GLU A 20 -1.65 -13.30 5.31
N ARG A 21 -1.32 -13.58 4.04
CA ARG A 21 -0.18 -14.44 3.68
C ARG A 21 0.77 -13.87 2.62
N ARG A 22 0.35 -12.87 1.86
CA ARG A 22 1.06 -12.39 0.66
C ARG A 22 1.22 -10.87 0.64
N CYS A 23 1.52 -10.29 1.80
CA CYS A 23 1.95 -8.90 1.87
C CYS A 23 3.33 -8.74 1.25
N CYS A 24 3.54 -7.63 0.56
CA CYS A 24 4.85 -7.26 0.02
C CYS A 24 5.09 -5.76 0.14
N LEU A 25 6.32 -5.37 0.02
CA LEU A 25 6.72 -3.98 -0.14
C LEU A 25 6.95 -3.71 -1.62
N VAL A 26 6.42 -2.62 -2.11
CA VAL A 26 6.66 -2.16 -3.48
C VAL A 26 7.47 -0.88 -3.40
N PRO A 27 8.76 -0.92 -3.81
CA PRO A 27 9.63 0.25 -3.74
C PRO A 27 9.34 1.21 -4.88
N PHE A 28 9.29 2.51 -4.56
CA PHE A 28 9.17 3.62 -5.51
C PHE A 28 10.11 4.75 -5.12
N ASP A 29 10.64 5.43 -6.09
CA ASP A 29 11.29 6.74 -5.92
C ASP A 29 10.27 7.88 -6.03
N SER A 30 9.27 7.73 -6.90
CA SER A 30 8.19 8.69 -7.12
C SER A 30 6.98 8.02 -7.76
N PHE A 31 5.84 8.68 -7.71
CA PHE A 31 4.64 8.31 -8.47
C PHE A 31 3.95 9.58 -8.97
N TYR A 32 3.13 9.46 -10.01
CA TYR A 32 2.40 10.57 -10.58
C TYR A 32 0.95 10.58 -10.12
N GLU A 33 0.45 11.77 -9.81
CA GLU A 33 -0.95 12.07 -9.61
C GLU A 33 -1.37 13.24 -10.50
N TRP A 34 -2.63 13.25 -10.91
CA TRP A 34 -3.14 14.20 -11.87
C TRP A 34 -4.22 15.08 -11.25
N GLN A 35 -3.91 16.36 -11.10
CA GLN A 35 -4.92 17.34 -10.69
C GLN A 35 -5.82 17.72 -11.88
N LYS A 36 -7.12 17.60 -11.70
CA LYS A 36 -8.09 18.13 -12.67
C LYS A 36 -8.20 19.64 -12.49
N ARG A 37 -8.00 20.38 -13.59
CA ARG A 37 -8.21 21.83 -13.67
C ARG A 37 -9.13 22.12 -14.85
N GLY A 38 -10.45 22.08 -14.61
CA GLY A 38 -11.44 22.19 -15.69
C GLY A 38 -11.31 21.01 -16.67
N ARG A 39 -10.97 21.31 -17.94
CA ARG A 39 -10.73 20.29 -18.99
C ARG A 39 -9.31 19.76 -19.03
N GLU A 40 -8.38 20.42 -18.34
CA GLU A 40 -6.97 20.06 -18.31
C GLU A 40 -6.66 19.16 -17.14
N ARG A 41 -5.58 18.38 -17.29
CA ARG A 41 -5.01 17.56 -16.24
C ARG A 41 -3.56 17.94 -16.03
N GLN A 42 -3.23 18.45 -14.86
CA GLN A 42 -1.87 18.81 -14.48
C GLN A 42 -1.24 17.63 -13.75
N PRO A 43 -0.14 17.04 -14.27
CA PRO A 43 0.61 15.99 -13.56
C PRO A 43 1.45 16.59 -12.45
N TYR A 44 1.55 15.84 -11.35
CA TYR A 44 2.46 16.11 -10.24
C TYR A 44 3.25 14.84 -9.93
N ALA A 45 4.56 14.97 -9.79
CA ALA A 45 5.39 13.91 -9.27
C ALA A 45 5.40 14.01 -7.74
N VAL A 46 5.09 12.92 -7.09
CA VAL A 46 5.05 12.80 -5.63
C VAL A 46 6.22 11.94 -5.19
N ALA A 47 7.07 12.47 -4.34
CA ALA A 47 8.27 11.80 -3.83
C ALA A 47 8.46 12.11 -2.33
N LEU A 48 9.27 11.31 -1.65
CA LEU A 48 9.70 11.64 -0.29
C LEU A 48 10.71 12.78 -0.30
N ALA A 49 10.64 13.63 0.71
CA ALA A 49 11.64 14.66 0.92
C ALA A 49 13.06 14.04 0.97
N GLY A 50 14.00 14.66 0.27
CA GLY A 50 15.38 14.17 0.15
C GLY A 50 15.58 13.04 -0.87
N GLY A 51 14.59 12.71 -1.71
CA GLY A 51 14.72 11.73 -2.79
C GLY A 51 14.90 10.28 -2.32
N ARG A 52 14.48 9.96 -1.09
CA ARG A 52 14.55 8.61 -0.54
C ARG A 52 13.51 7.70 -1.18
N LEU A 53 13.83 6.41 -1.29
CA LEU A 53 12.86 5.41 -1.73
C LEU A 53 11.67 5.33 -0.78
N MET A 54 10.49 5.24 -1.38
CA MET A 54 9.25 4.91 -0.67
C MET A 54 9.03 3.40 -0.71
N ALA A 55 8.47 2.84 0.36
CA ALA A 55 7.92 1.49 0.35
C ALA A 55 6.40 1.59 0.46
N MET A 56 5.71 1.22 -0.58
CA MET A 56 4.25 1.13 -0.59
C MET A 56 3.80 -0.25 -0.13
N ALA A 57 2.73 -0.29 0.66
CA ALA A 57 2.09 -1.54 1.03
C ALA A 57 1.48 -2.20 -0.22
N GLY A 58 1.84 -3.42 -0.47
CA GLY A 58 1.33 -4.21 -1.59
C GLY A 58 0.85 -5.59 -1.13
N LEU A 59 0.02 -6.19 -1.96
CA LEU A 59 -0.37 -7.59 -1.88
C LEU A 59 0.02 -8.25 -3.19
N TRP A 60 0.55 -9.45 -3.13
CA TRP A 60 0.87 -10.20 -4.33
C TRP A 60 0.03 -11.46 -4.44
N ASP A 61 -0.12 -11.96 -5.66
CA ASP A 61 -0.79 -13.22 -5.94
C ASP A 61 -0.11 -13.96 -7.09
N ARG A 62 -0.45 -15.22 -7.22
CA ARG A 62 -0.03 -16.09 -8.33
C ARG A 62 -1.24 -16.79 -8.91
N TRP A 63 -1.29 -16.82 -10.21
CA TRP A 63 -2.28 -17.55 -10.96
C TRP A 63 -1.59 -18.53 -11.91
N ARG A 64 -2.12 -19.73 -12.02
CA ARG A 64 -1.64 -20.71 -12.99
C ARG A 64 -2.56 -20.66 -14.22
N SER A 65 -1.98 -20.37 -15.37
CA SER A 65 -2.71 -20.38 -16.63
C SER A 65 -3.14 -21.80 -17.03
N PRO A 66 -4.12 -21.95 -17.91
CA PRO A 66 -4.47 -23.27 -18.49
C PRO A 66 -3.30 -23.95 -19.17
N ALA A 67 -2.33 -23.20 -19.69
CA ALA A 67 -1.09 -23.71 -20.29
C ALA A 67 -0.03 -24.13 -19.26
N GLY A 68 -0.32 -23.98 -17.94
CA GLY A 68 0.60 -24.35 -16.86
C GLY A 68 1.58 -23.25 -16.45
N GLU A 69 1.55 -22.08 -17.08
CA GLU A 69 2.41 -20.94 -16.73
C GLU A 69 1.97 -20.31 -15.43
N ILE A 70 2.94 -19.91 -14.60
CA ILE A 70 2.68 -19.17 -13.35
C ILE A 70 2.84 -17.68 -13.61
N VAL A 71 1.73 -16.96 -13.53
CA VAL A 71 1.70 -15.51 -13.60
C VAL A 71 1.69 -14.96 -12.17
N ARG A 72 2.66 -14.10 -11.85
CA ARG A 72 2.69 -13.36 -10.59
C ARG A 72 2.26 -11.94 -10.82
N SER A 73 1.41 -11.43 -9.95
CA SER A 73 0.91 -10.06 -9.99
C SER A 73 0.92 -9.45 -8.60
N PHE A 74 0.86 -8.13 -8.53
CA PHE A 74 0.71 -7.43 -7.27
C PHE A 74 -0.27 -6.27 -7.44
N THR A 75 -0.82 -5.83 -6.32
CA THR A 75 -1.64 -4.63 -6.23
C THR A 75 -1.14 -3.72 -5.13
N ILE A 76 -1.34 -2.42 -5.29
CA ILE A 76 -1.03 -1.42 -4.27
C ILE A 76 -2.22 -1.26 -3.34
N VAL A 77 -1.94 -1.21 -2.04
CA VAL A 77 -2.94 -0.87 -1.03
C VAL A 77 -3.07 0.64 -0.97
N THR A 78 -4.30 1.13 -1.04
CA THR A 78 -4.61 2.55 -0.99
C THR A 78 -5.42 2.92 0.25
N THR A 79 -5.33 4.16 0.68
CA THR A 79 -6.12 4.76 1.76
C THR A 79 -6.61 6.15 1.35
N ALA A 80 -7.42 6.77 2.16
CA ALA A 80 -7.83 8.16 1.95
C ALA A 80 -6.61 9.08 1.87
N ALA A 81 -6.61 10.01 0.93
CA ALA A 81 -5.52 10.97 0.77
C ALA A 81 -5.35 11.83 2.02
N ASN A 82 -4.09 12.17 2.34
CA ASN A 82 -3.78 13.17 3.35
C ASN A 82 -4.08 14.59 2.84
N ALA A 83 -3.92 15.60 3.71
CA ALA A 83 -4.20 16.99 3.35
C ALA A 83 -3.34 17.49 2.17
N LEU A 84 -2.13 16.97 1.99
CA LEU A 84 -1.24 17.36 0.90
C LEU A 84 -1.71 16.82 -0.45
N LEU A 85 -2.15 15.56 -0.50
CA LEU A 85 -2.52 14.87 -1.73
C LEU A 85 -4.02 14.98 -2.07
N ALA A 86 -4.87 15.31 -1.10
CA ALA A 86 -6.31 15.45 -1.31
C ALA A 86 -6.69 16.39 -2.48
N PRO A 87 -5.99 17.52 -2.72
CA PRO A 87 -6.26 18.38 -3.88
C PRO A 87 -5.96 17.70 -5.23
N LEU A 88 -5.13 16.66 -5.26
CA LEU A 88 -4.74 15.92 -6.47
C LEU A 88 -5.66 14.73 -6.71
N HIS A 89 -5.90 13.94 -5.67
CA HIS A 89 -6.71 12.73 -5.74
C HIS A 89 -7.28 12.37 -4.36
N GLU A 90 -8.46 11.76 -4.33
CA GLU A 90 -9.12 11.34 -3.07
C GLU A 90 -8.45 10.16 -2.36
N ARG A 91 -7.66 9.39 -3.08
CA ARG A 91 -6.94 8.21 -2.59
C ARG A 91 -5.45 8.39 -2.75
N MET A 92 -4.67 7.75 -1.89
CA MET A 92 -3.22 7.69 -1.97
C MET A 92 -2.73 6.27 -1.65
N PRO A 93 -1.55 5.87 -2.16
CA PRO A 93 -0.91 4.64 -1.71
C PRO A 93 -0.65 4.67 -0.20
N VAL A 94 -0.75 3.52 0.44
CA VAL A 94 -0.25 3.36 1.82
C VAL A 94 1.27 3.31 1.78
N ILE A 95 1.92 4.40 2.18
CA ILE A 95 3.37 4.50 2.29
C ILE A 95 3.77 4.08 3.69
N LEU A 96 4.69 3.13 3.79
CA LEU A 96 5.13 2.55 5.05
C LEU A 96 6.48 3.13 5.45
N ASP A 97 6.57 3.64 6.68
CA ASP A 97 7.85 3.96 7.28
C ASP A 97 8.68 2.68 7.52
N PRO A 98 10.02 2.73 7.51
CA PRO A 98 10.87 1.56 7.69
C PRO A 98 10.53 0.72 8.94
N ASP A 99 10.14 1.35 10.04
CA ASP A 99 9.75 0.66 11.27
C ASP A 99 8.50 -0.22 11.11
N ALA A 100 7.65 0.09 10.12
CA ALA A 100 6.44 -0.66 9.83
C ALA A 100 6.68 -1.83 8.85
N TRP A 101 7.83 -1.89 8.19
CA TRP A 101 8.09 -2.93 7.18
C TRP A 101 8.06 -4.33 7.74
N PRO A 102 8.76 -4.66 8.85
CA PRO A 102 8.70 -6.01 9.42
C PRO A 102 7.28 -6.39 9.85
N ILE A 103 6.52 -5.43 10.34
CA ILE A 103 5.13 -5.65 10.75
C ILE A 103 4.26 -5.97 9.54
N TRP A 104 4.38 -5.20 8.47
CA TRP A 104 3.63 -5.42 7.23
C TRP A 104 3.96 -6.76 6.59
N LEU A 105 5.24 -7.13 6.57
CA LEU A 105 5.69 -8.41 6.03
C LEU A 105 5.37 -9.61 6.93
N GLY A 106 4.97 -9.37 8.19
CA GLY A 106 4.68 -10.41 9.17
C GLY A 106 5.92 -11.05 9.79
N GLU A 107 7.05 -10.36 9.72
CA GLU A 107 8.32 -10.74 10.34
C GLU A 107 8.40 -10.31 11.81
N ALA A 108 7.68 -9.25 12.16
CA ALA A 108 7.51 -8.78 13.51
C ALA A 108 6.03 -8.72 13.89
N ALA A 109 5.79 -8.87 15.17
CA ALA A 109 4.46 -8.83 15.73
C ALA A 109 4.07 -7.42 16.18
N ALA A 110 2.78 -7.07 16.14
CA ALA A 110 2.22 -5.81 16.59
C ALA A 110 1.41 -6.03 17.89
N ASP A 111 1.66 -5.32 18.95
CA ASP A 111 0.90 -5.39 20.20
C ASP A 111 -0.08 -4.22 20.37
N SER A 112 -0.81 -4.22 21.47
CA SER A 112 -1.80 -3.21 21.81
C SER A 112 -1.23 -1.78 21.94
N ASP A 113 0.06 -1.67 22.19
CA ASP A 113 0.76 -0.38 22.39
C ASP A 113 1.46 0.09 21.10
N GLY A 114 1.25 -0.62 19.99
CA GLY A 114 1.82 -0.30 18.70
C GLY A 114 3.04 -1.13 18.34
N VAL A 115 3.51 -1.95 19.23
CA VAL A 115 4.48 -3.02 19.05
C VAL A 115 3.72 -4.32 18.93
N LEU A 116 3.83 -5.06 17.87
CA LEU A 116 2.94 -6.18 17.58
C LEU A 116 3.56 -7.51 17.98
N ARG A 117 2.82 -8.43 18.57
CA ARG A 117 3.26 -9.79 18.95
C ARG A 117 2.80 -10.82 17.92
N GLY A 118 3.67 -11.77 17.61
CA GLY A 118 3.62 -12.78 16.56
C GLY A 118 2.31 -13.50 16.30
N SER A 119 2.19 -13.99 15.09
CA SER A 119 1.25 -14.98 14.55
C SER A 119 -0.24 -14.87 14.94
N GLY A 120 -0.81 -13.66 14.85
CA GLY A 120 -2.25 -13.44 14.81
C GLY A 120 -2.67 -12.85 13.46
N PRO A 121 -3.96 -12.77 13.14
CA PRO A 121 -4.40 -12.10 11.93
C PRO A 121 -3.83 -10.68 11.92
N ARG A 122 -3.15 -10.34 10.83
CA ARG A 122 -2.47 -9.06 10.68
C ARG A 122 -3.48 -7.94 10.80
N ARG A 123 -3.28 -7.09 11.81
CA ARG A 123 -4.12 -5.92 11.98
C ARG A 123 -3.87 -4.92 10.85
N ARG A 124 -4.88 -4.12 10.54
CA ARG A 124 -4.83 -3.06 9.54
C ARG A 124 -3.54 -2.26 9.65
N PRO A 125 -2.86 -1.95 8.56
CA PRO A 125 -1.75 -1.02 8.60
C PRO A 125 -2.25 0.27 9.26
N ARG A 126 -1.57 0.71 10.32
CA ARG A 126 -1.84 2.02 10.91
C ARG A 126 -1.66 3.05 9.80
N ARG A 127 -2.51 4.06 9.80
CA ARG A 127 -2.33 5.25 8.95
C ARG A 127 -0.96 5.83 9.29
N HIS A 128 0.07 5.40 8.60
CA HIS A 128 1.35 6.07 8.69
C HIS A 128 1.16 7.42 8.00
N ARG A 129 1.52 8.47 8.71
CA ARG A 129 1.67 9.77 8.07
C ARG A 129 2.53 9.51 6.85
N ALA A 130 2.01 9.84 5.67
CA ALA A 130 2.87 9.99 4.51
C ALA A 130 4.04 10.84 4.99
N GLY A 131 5.24 10.29 4.93
CA GLY A 131 6.43 11.07 5.17
C GLY A 131 6.28 12.34 4.35
N ARG A 132 6.73 13.47 4.85
CA ARG A 132 6.58 14.75 4.17
C ARG A 132 6.94 14.57 2.70
N VAL A 133 5.91 14.58 1.89
CA VAL A 133 5.98 14.62 0.43
C VAL A 133 6.20 16.07 0.06
#